data_0bb798cd6e14dab0d4b4b7de0edbb81b
#
_entry.id   0bb798cd6e14dab0d4b4b7de0edbb81b
#
_cell.length_a   1.000
_cell.length_b   1.000
_cell.length_c   1.000
_cell.angle_alpha   90.00
_cell.angle_beta   90.00
_cell.angle_gamma   90.00
#
_symmetry.space_group_name_H-M   'P 1'
#
loop_
_entity.id
_entity.type
_entity.pdbx_description
1 polymer ?
#
loop_
_entity_poly.entity_id
_entity_poly.type
_entity_poly.pdbx_seq_one_letter_code
_entity_poly.pdbx_strand_id
1 'polypeptide(L)'
;KTLIPTLEIAPAKGWPDGMTPTAARELAVNAFARGLEHPRWLHLLPNGDVLVAETNAPPKPEDGKGIKGWIMKKVMRRAGAGVPSANRITLLRDADGVAETRTTFLEGLNSPFGMVLVGNDFYVANSDAVMRFPYSAGDTRITAAGTKIVDLPGGPLNHHWTKNIIASRDGSRLYVTTGSNSNVAEHGMEKEEGRAAIWEVDPRTGQHRIFASGLRNPNGLAWEPVTSALWTVVNERDELGSDLVPDFLTSVKDGGFYGWPYSYYGSHVDTRVKPQRPDLVAKAIAPDYALGPHVAALGLAYSEGNTLPSAFANGMFIGEHGSWNRRPRSGYKVVFVPFKGGKPSGEPVDVLTGFVSADGKAYGRPVGVAIDKRGALLVADDVGNVIWRVAAAR
;
A
#
# COMPACT_ATOMS: atom_id res chain seq x y z
N LYS A 1 -24.80 3.31 -10.26
CA LYS A 1 -24.13 4.47 -10.90
C LYS A 1 -24.84 5.75 -10.51
N THR A 2 -24.10 6.73 -10.00
CA THR A 2 -24.62 8.07 -9.73
C THR A 2 -24.10 9.04 -10.80
N LEU A 3 -24.95 9.99 -11.21
CA LEU A 3 -24.59 11.01 -12.22
C LEU A 3 -23.60 12.06 -11.66
N ILE A 4 -23.59 12.24 -10.35
CA ILE A 4 -22.71 13.17 -9.65
C ILE A 4 -21.80 12.34 -8.73
N PRO A 5 -20.47 12.48 -8.83
CA PRO A 5 -19.55 11.79 -7.94
C PRO A 5 -19.78 12.19 -6.49
N THR A 6 -19.82 11.21 -5.59
CA THR A 6 -19.84 11.49 -4.15
C THR A 6 -18.50 12.04 -3.72
N LEU A 7 -18.51 13.12 -2.91
CA LEU A 7 -17.32 13.67 -2.27
C LEU A 7 -17.56 13.70 -0.76
N GLU A 8 -16.80 12.92 -0.01
CA GLU A 8 -16.94 12.80 1.45
C GLU A 8 -15.55 12.60 2.08
N ILE A 9 -14.85 13.71 2.25
CA ILE A 9 -13.47 13.71 2.78
C ILE A 9 -13.51 13.72 4.29
N ALA A 10 -12.62 12.95 4.94
CA ALA A 10 -12.28 13.13 6.34
C ALA A 10 -11.06 14.05 6.45
N PRO A 11 -11.23 15.32 6.87
CA PRO A 11 -10.10 16.20 7.04
C PRO A 11 -9.10 15.63 8.05
N ALA A 12 -7.81 15.72 7.75
CA ALA A 12 -6.75 15.27 8.66
C ALA A 12 -6.75 16.12 9.93
N LYS A 13 -6.75 15.46 11.09
CA LYS A 13 -6.71 16.08 12.41
C LYS A 13 -5.49 15.65 13.21
N GLY A 14 -5.08 14.41 13.05
CA GLY A 14 -4.09 13.76 13.92
C GLY A 14 -4.69 13.31 15.26
N TRP A 15 -3.95 12.48 15.97
CA TRP A 15 -4.37 11.94 17.25
C TRP A 15 -4.18 12.96 18.37
N PRO A 16 -5.20 13.21 19.21
CA PRO A 16 -5.01 13.92 20.46
C PRO A 16 -4.04 13.17 21.38
N ASP A 17 -3.40 13.91 22.28
CA ASP A 17 -2.49 13.33 23.26
C ASP A 17 -3.18 12.21 24.08
N GLY A 18 -2.49 11.09 24.23
CA GLY A 18 -2.98 9.93 24.96
C GLY A 18 -4.04 9.08 24.25
N MET A 19 -4.57 9.52 23.12
CA MET A 19 -5.49 8.71 22.33
C MET A 19 -4.77 7.69 21.45
N THR A 20 -5.43 6.55 21.26
CA THR A 20 -5.01 5.44 20.39
C THR A 20 -6.20 4.96 19.55
N PRO A 21 -5.96 4.25 18.45
CA PRO A 21 -7.01 3.46 17.81
C PRO A 21 -7.63 2.46 18.79
N THR A 22 -8.79 1.96 18.45
CA THR A 22 -9.48 0.91 19.20
C THR A 22 -9.04 -0.45 18.67
N ALA A 23 -8.39 -1.24 19.51
CA ALA A 23 -8.02 -2.61 19.18
C ALA A 23 -9.23 -3.54 19.33
N ALA A 24 -9.29 -4.60 18.52
CA ALA A 24 -10.26 -5.67 18.66
C ALA A 24 -10.14 -6.36 20.02
N ARG A 25 -11.19 -7.08 20.41
CA ARG A 25 -11.19 -7.88 21.64
C ARG A 25 -9.96 -8.80 21.69
N GLU A 26 -9.39 -8.97 22.87
CA GLU A 26 -8.18 -9.76 23.12
C GLU A 26 -6.88 -9.17 22.50
N LEU A 27 -6.95 -7.98 21.91
CA LEU A 27 -5.81 -7.23 21.41
C LEU A 27 -5.60 -5.95 22.24
N ALA A 28 -4.33 -5.52 22.29
CA ALA A 28 -3.93 -4.24 22.87
C ALA A 28 -3.11 -3.45 21.85
N VAL A 29 -3.26 -2.13 21.85
CA VAL A 29 -2.52 -1.24 20.96
C VAL A 29 -1.75 -0.20 21.76
N ASN A 30 -0.51 0.04 21.34
CA ASN A 30 0.30 1.16 21.81
C ASN A 30 1.00 1.84 20.65
N ALA A 31 1.48 3.07 20.86
CA ALA A 31 2.36 3.72 19.93
C ALA A 31 3.76 3.08 20.01
N PHE A 32 4.24 2.53 18.90
CA PHE A 32 5.60 2.04 18.77
C PHE A 32 6.59 3.20 18.57
N ALA A 33 6.23 4.15 17.71
CA ALA A 33 7.01 5.38 17.49
C ALA A 33 6.07 6.52 17.09
N ARG A 34 6.32 7.73 17.62
CA ARG A 34 5.58 8.96 17.31
C ARG A 34 6.49 10.02 16.69
N GLY A 35 5.87 11.05 16.12
CA GLY A 35 6.60 12.20 15.57
C GLY A 35 7.42 11.86 14.33
N LEU A 36 6.94 10.94 13.50
CA LEU A 36 7.46 10.64 12.18
C LEU A 36 6.86 11.63 11.16
N GLU A 37 7.46 11.70 9.97
CA GLU A 37 7.00 12.56 8.90
C GLU A 37 6.31 11.76 7.80
N HIS A 38 4.98 11.61 7.90
CA HIS A 38 4.16 10.87 6.93
C HIS A 38 4.67 9.44 6.69
N PRO A 39 4.71 8.59 7.74
CA PRO A 39 5.20 7.21 7.64
C PRO A 39 4.22 6.38 6.81
N ARG A 40 4.70 5.68 5.79
CA ARG A 40 3.81 4.94 4.90
C ARG A 40 4.12 3.46 4.77
N TRP A 41 5.38 3.06 4.77
CA TRP A 41 5.72 1.67 4.57
C TRP A 41 6.70 1.17 5.61
N LEU A 42 6.68 -0.14 5.84
CA LEU A 42 7.45 -0.82 6.87
C LEU A 42 8.23 -1.98 6.27
N HIS A 43 9.43 -2.21 6.75
CA HIS A 43 10.22 -3.40 6.47
C HIS A 43 10.99 -3.84 7.71
N LEU A 44 11.01 -5.14 7.98
CA LEU A 44 11.74 -5.73 9.11
C LEU A 44 13.11 -6.22 8.65
N LEU A 45 14.17 -5.74 9.29
CA LEU A 45 15.51 -6.30 9.13
C LEU A 45 15.66 -7.61 9.95
N PRO A 46 16.57 -8.51 9.57
CA PRO A 46 16.74 -9.81 10.26
C PRO A 46 16.99 -9.72 11.76
N ASN A 47 17.66 -8.64 12.23
CA ASN A 47 17.90 -8.39 13.64
C ASN A 47 16.68 -7.83 14.39
N GLY A 48 15.59 -7.59 13.68
CA GLY A 48 14.34 -7.05 14.22
C GLY A 48 14.21 -5.54 14.20
N ASP A 49 15.21 -4.81 13.68
CA ASP A 49 15.06 -3.38 13.44
C ASP A 49 13.95 -3.12 12.42
N VAL A 50 13.21 -2.04 12.63
CA VAL A 50 12.08 -1.66 11.79
C VAL A 50 12.49 -0.48 10.91
N LEU A 51 12.40 -0.66 9.61
CA LEU A 51 12.59 0.42 8.63
C LEU A 51 11.24 1.03 8.27
N VAL A 52 11.18 2.36 8.25
CA VAL A 52 9.98 3.13 7.93
C VAL A 52 10.27 4.07 6.76
N ALA A 53 9.52 3.95 5.68
CA ALA A 53 9.52 4.95 4.62
C ALA A 53 8.72 6.18 5.06
N GLU A 54 9.41 7.28 5.33
CA GLU A 54 8.80 8.59 5.55
C GLU A 54 8.75 9.31 4.20
N THR A 55 7.57 9.35 3.60
CA THR A 55 7.43 9.62 2.17
C THR A 55 6.06 10.18 1.80
N ASN A 56 6.02 10.92 0.71
CA ASN A 56 4.80 11.37 0.06
C ASN A 56 5.01 11.49 -1.45
N ALA A 57 3.95 11.86 -2.18
CA ALA A 57 4.00 12.05 -3.63
C ALA A 57 5.12 13.02 -4.04
N PRO A 58 5.82 12.74 -5.15
CA PRO A 58 6.74 13.71 -5.72
C PRO A 58 5.97 14.96 -6.18
N PRO A 59 6.64 16.11 -6.31
CA PRO A 59 6.01 17.32 -6.85
C PRO A 59 5.37 17.06 -8.22
N LYS A 60 4.13 17.48 -8.39
CA LYS A 60 3.37 17.29 -9.64
C LYS A 60 3.10 18.65 -10.29
N PRO A 61 3.89 19.07 -11.27
CA PRO A 61 3.71 20.38 -11.92
C PRO A 61 2.43 20.44 -12.77
N GLU A 62 1.89 19.31 -13.22
CA GLU A 62 0.74 19.25 -14.11
C GLU A 62 -0.61 19.03 -13.41
N ASP A 63 -0.63 18.48 -12.19
CA ASP A 63 -1.84 18.32 -11.39
C ASP A 63 -2.26 19.68 -10.78
N GLY A 64 -3.09 20.42 -11.46
CA GLY A 64 -3.57 21.69 -10.90
C GLY A 64 -4.02 22.70 -11.92
N LYS A 65 -3.97 22.35 -13.20
CA LYS A 65 -4.51 23.18 -14.26
C LYS A 65 -6.04 23.09 -14.26
N GLY A 66 -6.70 24.23 -14.24
CA GLY A 66 -8.15 24.38 -14.25
C GLY A 66 -8.84 24.23 -12.88
N ILE A 67 -10.14 24.52 -12.85
CA ILE A 67 -10.97 24.56 -11.64
C ILE A 67 -11.04 23.17 -10.96
N LYS A 68 -11.14 22.08 -11.74
CA LYS A 68 -11.19 20.70 -11.23
C LYS A 68 -9.89 20.31 -10.52
N GLY A 69 -8.75 20.67 -11.10
CA GLY A 69 -7.43 20.42 -10.48
C GLY A 69 -7.22 21.23 -9.20
N TRP A 70 -7.67 22.49 -9.19
CA TRP A 70 -7.59 23.33 -7.98
C TRP A 70 -8.46 22.79 -6.84
N ILE A 71 -9.69 22.36 -7.14
CA ILE A 71 -10.59 21.74 -6.16
C ILE A 71 -9.95 20.45 -5.62
N MET A 72 -9.46 19.57 -6.50
CA MET A 72 -8.83 18.29 -6.11
C MET A 72 -7.61 18.53 -5.22
N LYS A 73 -6.76 19.50 -5.56
CA LYS A 73 -5.59 19.86 -4.75
C LYS A 73 -5.98 20.35 -3.34
N LYS A 74 -7.06 21.15 -3.24
CA LYS A 74 -7.60 21.61 -1.94
C LYS A 74 -8.17 20.44 -1.12
N VAL A 75 -8.84 19.51 -1.78
CA VAL A 75 -9.39 18.26 -1.22
C VAL A 75 -8.28 17.39 -0.66
N MET A 76 -7.25 17.12 -1.45
CA MET A 76 -6.12 16.26 -1.06
C MET A 76 -5.32 16.86 0.10
N ARG A 77 -5.10 18.19 0.12
CA ARG A 77 -4.49 18.87 1.26
C ARG A 77 -5.28 18.68 2.56
N ARG A 78 -6.61 18.81 2.50
CA ARG A 78 -7.47 18.59 3.68
C ARG A 78 -7.41 17.15 4.18
N ALA A 79 -7.23 16.19 3.30
CA ALA A 79 -7.07 14.76 3.65
C ALA A 79 -5.69 14.41 4.21
N GLY A 80 -4.75 15.36 4.29
CA GLY A 80 -3.40 15.12 4.80
C GLY A 80 -2.35 14.75 3.74
N ALA A 81 -2.72 14.69 2.46
CA ALA A 81 -1.82 14.31 1.37
C ALA A 81 -0.97 15.48 0.82
N GLY A 82 -1.08 16.67 1.40
CA GLY A 82 -0.41 17.87 0.92
C GLY A 82 0.94 18.17 1.55
N VAL A 83 1.47 17.30 2.39
CA VAL A 83 2.78 17.49 3.02
C VAL A 83 3.90 17.10 2.05
N PRO A 84 5.05 17.79 2.06
CA PRO A 84 6.21 17.39 1.26
C PRO A 84 6.70 16.00 1.66
N SER A 85 7.30 15.27 0.71
CA SER A 85 7.96 14.01 1.01
C SER A 85 9.25 14.24 1.78
N ALA A 86 9.44 13.52 2.88
CA ALA A 86 10.70 13.54 3.63
C ALA A 86 11.82 12.80 2.87
N ASN A 87 11.48 11.97 1.89
CA ASN A 87 12.42 11.27 1.00
C ASN A 87 13.49 10.48 1.74
N ARG A 88 13.12 9.86 2.85
CA ARG A 88 14.04 9.08 3.68
C ARG A 88 13.43 7.78 4.18
N ILE A 89 14.31 6.89 4.60
CA ILE A 89 13.98 5.69 5.37
C ILE A 89 14.61 5.86 6.75
N THR A 90 13.77 5.69 7.77
CA THR A 90 14.15 5.78 9.18
C THR A 90 14.21 4.39 9.78
N LEU A 91 15.28 4.11 10.53
CA LEU A 91 15.44 2.90 11.31
C LEU A 91 14.95 3.14 12.74
N LEU A 92 14.12 2.24 13.21
CA LEU A 92 13.62 2.20 14.59
C LEU A 92 14.08 0.89 15.24
N ARG A 93 14.62 0.99 16.45
CA ARG A 93 15.03 -0.17 17.26
C ARG A 93 14.33 -0.12 18.60
N ASP A 94 13.83 -1.26 19.04
CA ASP A 94 13.13 -1.39 20.32
C ASP A 94 13.67 -2.53 21.18
N ALA A 95 13.50 -2.39 22.49
CA ALA A 95 13.77 -3.43 23.47
C ALA A 95 12.49 -4.02 24.09
N ASP A 96 11.40 -3.28 24.16
CA ASP A 96 10.18 -3.66 24.88
C ASP A 96 8.86 -3.44 24.11
N GLY A 97 8.91 -3.06 22.85
CA GLY A 97 7.74 -2.78 22.00
C GLY A 97 7.44 -1.28 21.87
N VAL A 98 8.38 -0.45 22.29
CA VAL A 98 8.45 1.00 22.03
C VAL A 98 9.83 1.31 21.44
N ALA A 99 9.90 2.10 20.40
CA ALA A 99 11.18 2.44 19.76
C ALA A 99 11.96 3.43 20.63
N GLU A 100 13.13 3.00 21.11
CA GLU A 100 14.05 3.82 21.90
C GLU A 100 15.13 4.49 21.02
N THR A 101 15.48 3.84 19.91
CA THR A 101 16.48 4.35 18.96
C THR A 101 15.80 4.73 17.65
N ARG A 102 16.14 5.92 17.15
CA ARG A 102 15.71 6.41 15.84
C ARG A 102 16.91 6.97 15.10
N THR A 103 17.18 6.44 13.92
CA THR A 103 18.26 6.94 13.05
C THR A 103 17.77 7.07 11.60
N THR A 104 18.34 8.03 10.87
CA THR A 104 18.15 8.09 9.42
C THR A 104 18.96 6.97 8.78
N PHE A 105 18.29 5.98 8.22
CA PHE A 105 18.90 4.81 7.57
C PHE A 105 19.37 5.13 6.15
N LEU A 106 18.50 5.76 5.35
CA LEU A 106 18.77 6.28 4.01
C LEU A 106 18.07 7.62 3.82
N GLU A 107 18.71 8.52 3.12
CA GLU A 107 18.15 9.85 2.80
C GLU A 107 18.44 10.23 1.33
N GLY A 108 17.82 11.32 0.85
CA GLY A 108 18.01 11.79 -0.52
C GLY A 108 17.38 10.88 -1.57
N LEU A 109 16.33 10.15 -1.20
CA LEU A 109 15.57 9.26 -2.08
C LEU A 109 14.50 10.06 -2.86
N ASN A 110 13.85 9.41 -3.83
CA ASN A 110 12.79 10.02 -4.63
C ASN A 110 11.44 9.37 -4.31
N SER A 111 10.73 9.90 -3.33
CA SER A 111 9.47 9.35 -2.86
C SER A 111 9.53 7.83 -2.68
N PRO A 112 10.40 7.32 -1.79
CA PRO A 112 10.57 5.88 -1.57
C PRO A 112 9.30 5.29 -0.98
N PHE A 113 9.02 4.02 -1.32
CA PHE A 113 7.88 3.32 -0.75
C PHE A 113 8.24 1.89 -0.35
N GLY A 114 8.22 0.94 -1.27
CA GLY A 114 8.56 -0.45 -0.97
C GLY A 114 10.05 -0.67 -0.73
N MET A 115 10.34 -1.62 0.13
CA MET A 115 11.69 -2.00 0.55
C MET A 115 11.80 -3.51 0.67
N VAL A 116 12.94 -4.08 0.29
CA VAL A 116 13.24 -5.49 0.52
C VAL A 116 14.74 -5.73 0.64
N LEU A 117 15.14 -6.60 1.56
CA LEU A 117 16.50 -7.06 1.72
C LEU A 117 16.66 -8.46 1.12
N VAL A 118 17.64 -8.65 0.25
CA VAL A 118 18.02 -9.95 -0.31
C VAL A 118 19.54 -10.15 -0.08
N GLY A 119 19.89 -11.03 0.85
CA GLY A 119 21.28 -11.17 1.26
C GLY A 119 21.84 -9.86 1.82
N ASN A 120 22.87 -9.32 1.17
CA ASN A 120 23.50 -8.05 1.52
C ASN A 120 23.07 -6.90 0.59
N ASP A 121 22.07 -7.10 -0.23
CA ASP A 121 21.53 -6.09 -1.14
C ASP A 121 20.18 -5.58 -0.61
N PHE A 122 20.13 -4.30 -0.28
CA PHE A 122 18.92 -3.63 0.14
C PHE A 122 18.32 -2.86 -1.03
N TYR A 123 17.10 -3.24 -1.42
CA TYR A 123 16.39 -2.64 -2.54
C TYR A 123 15.31 -1.68 -2.05
N VAL A 124 15.24 -0.52 -2.69
CA VAL A 124 14.22 0.51 -2.45
C VAL A 124 13.51 0.80 -3.78
N ALA A 125 12.19 0.72 -3.77
CA ALA A 125 11.37 1.20 -4.88
C ALA A 125 11.04 2.68 -4.66
N ASN A 126 11.73 3.54 -5.40
CA ASN A 126 11.40 4.94 -5.56
C ASN A 126 10.23 5.11 -6.53
N SER A 127 9.67 6.31 -6.62
CA SER A 127 8.56 6.60 -7.54
C SER A 127 8.90 6.38 -9.02
N ASP A 128 10.18 6.34 -9.38
CA ASP A 128 10.70 6.30 -10.75
C ASP A 128 11.77 5.22 -11.03
N ALA A 129 12.25 4.50 -10.00
CA ALA A 129 13.29 3.50 -10.17
C ALA A 129 13.38 2.53 -9.00
N VAL A 130 13.90 1.32 -9.25
CA VAL A 130 14.41 0.44 -8.20
C VAL A 130 15.88 0.73 -7.99
N MET A 131 16.24 1.06 -6.75
CA MET A 131 17.61 1.32 -6.32
C MET A 131 18.12 0.18 -5.43
N ARG A 132 19.39 -0.18 -5.56
CA ARG A 132 20.09 -1.15 -4.71
C ARG A 132 21.17 -0.45 -3.90
N PHE A 133 21.24 -0.79 -2.61
CA PHE A 133 22.24 -0.30 -1.68
C PHE A 133 22.95 -1.48 -1.00
N PRO A 134 24.28 -1.40 -0.76
CA PRO A 134 24.95 -2.42 0.05
C PRO A 134 24.49 -2.32 1.50
N TYR A 135 24.25 -3.48 2.11
CA TYR A 135 23.84 -3.60 3.51
C TYR A 135 24.72 -4.63 4.23
N SER A 136 25.18 -4.31 5.42
CA SER A 136 25.82 -5.25 6.33
C SER A 136 24.94 -5.46 7.57
N ALA A 137 24.92 -6.71 8.08
CA ALA A 137 24.10 -7.04 9.23
C ALA A 137 24.42 -6.13 10.43
N GLY A 138 23.39 -5.49 10.97
CA GLY A 138 23.51 -4.55 12.08
C GLY A 138 23.73 -3.09 11.69
N ASP A 139 23.89 -2.79 10.39
CA ASP A 139 23.95 -1.41 9.92
C ASP A 139 22.74 -0.62 10.38
N THR A 140 22.97 0.56 10.96
CA THR A 140 21.92 1.52 11.34
C THR A 140 21.81 2.68 10.35
N ARG A 141 22.75 2.77 9.41
CA ARG A 141 22.80 3.79 8.37
C ARG A 141 23.57 3.26 7.16
N ILE A 142 23.09 3.57 5.97
CA ILE A 142 23.80 3.34 4.71
C ILE A 142 24.24 4.70 4.15
N THR A 143 25.53 4.88 3.93
CA THR A 143 26.12 6.10 3.35
C THR A 143 26.63 5.89 1.92
N ALA A 144 26.74 4.64 1.49
CA ALA A 144 27.14 4.29 0.13
C ALA A 144 26.08 4.76 -0.89
N ALA A 145 26.57 5.20 -2.04
CA ALA A 145 25.69 5.55 -3.15
C ALA A 145 24.91 4.33 -3.64
N GLY A 146 23.63 4.54 -3.97
CA GLY A 146 22.79 3.50 -4.55
C GLY A 146 23.10 3.26 -6.02
N THR A 147 22.87 2.04 -6.47
CA THR A 147 22.92 1.64 -7.89
C THR A 147 21.50 1.48 -8.42
N LYS A 148 21.18 2.16 -9.51
CA LYS A 148 19.88 1.96 -10.19
C LYS A 148 19.87 0.60 -10.88
N ILE A 149 18.85 -0.20 -10.61
CA ILE A 149 18.63 -1.53 -11.21
C ILE A 149 17.75 -1.43 -12.44
N VAL A 150 16.64 -0.69 -12.35
CA VAL A 150 15.68 -0.53 -13.43
C VAL A 150 14.92 0.78 -13.25
N ASP A 151 14.61 1.46 -14.35
CA ASP A 151 13.68 2.58 -14.36
C ASP A 151 12.25 2.07 -14.23
N LEU A 152 11.43 2.78 -13.46
CA LEU A 152 10.00 2.53 -13.30
C LEU A 152 9.20 3.68 -13.92
N PRO A 153 7.95 3.46 -14.36
CA PRO A 153 7.11 4.53 -14.83
C PRO A 153 6.91 5.63 -13.79
N GLY A 154 7.56 6.75 -14.02
CA GLY A 154 7.50 7.98 -13.22
C GLY A 154 7.03 9.13 -14.10
N GLY A 155 7.70 10.27 -13.99
CA GLY A 155 7.48 11.44 -14.84
C GLY A 155 6.48 12.43 -14.26
N PRO A 156 6.16 13.52 -15.00
CA PRO A 156 5.34 14.62 -14.50
C PRO A 156 3.90 14.20 -14.22
N LEU A 157 3.36 13.26 -14.99
CA LEU A 157 2.07 12.63 -14.76
C LEU A 157 2.30 11.29 -14.07
N ASN A 158 2.21 11.25 -12.76
CA ASN A 158 2.45 10.06 -11.93
C ASN A 158 1.35 9.95 -10.85
N HIS A 159 0.12 9.68 -11.29
CA HIS A 159 -1.08 9.71 -10.46
C HIS A 159 -0.96 8.74 -9.28
N HIS A 160 -0.71 7.46 -9.54
CA HIS A 160 -0.38 6.47 -8.52
C HIS A 160 1.15 6.31 -8.45
N TRP A 161 1.78 7.12 -7.63
CA TRP A 161 3.23 7.24 -7.56
C TRP A 161 3.90 6.13 -6.75
N THR A 162 3.18 5.50 -5.84
CA THR A 162 3.74 4.45 -4.97
C THR A 162 4.17 3.23 -5.76
N LYS A 163 5.34 2.71 -5.42
CA LYS A 163 5.89 1.48 -5.96
C LYS A 163 6.23 0.56 -4.81
N ASN A 164 5.55 -0.58 -4.69
CA ASN A 164 5.92 -1.58 -3.70
C ASN A 164 6.81 -2.64 -4.33
N ILE A 165 7.58 -3.36 -3.52
CA ILE A 165 8.54 -4.36 -3.95
C ILE A 165 8.57 -5.54 -2.98
N ILE A 166 8.64 -6.75 -3.52
CA ILE A 166 8.87 -7.98 -2.78
C ILE A 166 9.85 -8.86 -3.57
N ALA A 167 10.64 -9.68 -2.89
CA ALA A 167 11.51 -10.66 -3.53
C ALA A 167 10.83 -12.03 -3.64
N SER A 168 11.21 -12.81 -4.65
CA SER A 168 10.96 -14.26 -4.65
C SER A 168 11.65 -14.91 -3.44
N ARG A 169 11.15 -16.06 -3.00
CA ARG A 169 11.70 -16.75 -1.82
C ARG A 169 13.18 -17.10 -1.95
N ASP A 170 13.64 -17.38 -3.15
CA ASP A 170 15.06 -17.66 -3.47
C ASP A 170 15.89 -16.39 -3.75
N GLY A 171 15.27 -15.22 -3.73
CA GLY A 171 15.92 -13.94 -4.00
C GLY A 171 16.29 -13.69 -5.48
N SER A 172 15.93 -14.59 -6.39
CA SER A 172 16.33 -14.51 -7.79
C SER A 172 15.51 -13.50 -8.61
N ARG A 173 14.37 -13.08 -8.12
CA ARG A 173 13.47 -12.12 -8.77
C ARG A 173 12.91 -11.11 -7.77
N LEU A 174 12.65 -9.92 -8.28
CA LEU A 174 11.89 -8.88 -7.58
C LEU A 174 10.55 -8.68 -8.28
N TYR A 175 9.50 -8.46 -7.51
CA TYR A 175 8.17 -8.13 -8.02
C TYR A 175 7.83 -6.72 -7.58
N VAL A 176 7.48 -5.85 -8.55
CA VAL A 176 7.29 -4.41 -8.31
C VAL A 176 5.91 -3.99 -8.80
N THR A 177 5.14 -3.32 -7.94
CA THR A 177 3.84 -2.78 -8.31
C THR A 177 3.99 -1.43 -9.00
N THR A 178 3.19 -1.19 -10.03
CA THR A 178 3.07 0.10 -10.71
C THR A 178 1.59 0.42 -10.91
N GLY A 179 1.07 1.42 -10.22
CA GLY A 179 -0.32 1.85 -10.38
C GLY A 179 -0.54 2.61 -11.70
N SER A 180 -1.79 2.72 -12.11
CA SER A 180 -2.20 3.47 -13.29
C SER A 180 -1.85 4.96 -13.16
N ASN A 181 -1.80 5.63 -14.30
CA ASN A 181 -1.55 7.06 -14.38
C ASN A 181 -2.85 7.90 -14.35
N SER A 182 -3.98 7.23 -14.29
CA SER A 182 -5.30 7.83 -14.41
C SER A 182 -6.36 6.99 -13.69
N ASN A 183 -7.59 7.47 -13.66
CA ASN A 183 -8.71 6.72 -13.12
C ASN A 183 -9.15 5.57 -14.07
N VAL A 184 -9.36 5.89 -15.35
CA VAL A 184 -9.88 4.95 -16.36
C VAL A 184 -9.22 5.15 -17.74
N ALA A 185 -7.94 5.45 -17.76
CA ALA A 185 -7.16 5.73 -18.98
C ALA A 185 -7.62 7.00 -19.74
N GLU A 186 -8.13 8.00 -19.03
CA GLU A 186 -8.62 9.26 -19.60
C GLU A 186 -7.54 10.11 -20.27
N HIS A 187 -6.26 9.79 -20.06
CA HIS A 187 -5.11 10.45 -20.70
C HIS A 187 -4.56 9.68 -21.90
N GLY A 188 -5.21 8.58 -22.30
CA GLY A 188 -4.78 7.67 -23.35
C GLY A 188 -3.95 6.50 -22.82
N MET A 189 -4.04 5.36 -23.50
CA MET A 189 -3.33 4.13 -23.12
C MET A 189 -1.81 4.24 -23.28
N GLU A 190 -1.33 5.14 -24.09
CA GLU A 190 0.11 5.43 -24.24
C GLU A 190 0.71 6.02 -22.94
N LYS A 191 -0.10 6.66 -22.11
CA LYS A 191 0.32 7.14 -20.78
C LYS A 191 0.30 6.06 -19.70
N GLU A 192 -0.26 4.91 -20.03
CA GLU A 192 -0.37 3.75 -19.13
C GLU A 192 0.67 2.66 -19.45
N GLU A 193 1.62 2.92 -20.34
CA GLU A 193 2.67 1.95 -20.68
C GLU A 193 3.45 1.53 -19.43
N GLY A 194 3.53 0.22 -19.18
CA GLY A 194 4.16 -0.37 -18.00
C GLY A 194 3.43 -0.15 -16.68
N ARG A 195 2.23 0.44 -16.70
CA ARG A 195 1.42 0.77 -15.54
C ARG A 195 0.23 -0.18 -15.35
N ALA A 196 -0.49 -0.01 -14.25
CA ALA A 196 -1.58 -0.90 -13.82
C ALA A 196 -1.13 -2.37 -13.84
N ALA A 197 0.04 -2.65 -13.29
CA ALA A 197 0.76 -3.89 -13.48
C ALA A 197 1.63 -4.26 -12.27
N ILE A 198 2.06 -5.52 -12.25
CA ILE A 198 3.17 -6.00 -11.43
C ILE A 198 4.27 -6.44 -12.39
N TRP A 199 5.47 -5.91 -12.18
CA TRP A 199 6.66 -6.24 -12.92
C TRP A 199 7.42 -7.37 -12.23
N GLU A 200 8.02 -8.27 -13.02
CA GLU A 200 9.06 -9.19 -12.57
C GLU A 200 10.41 -8.67 -13.08
N VAL A 201 11.36 -8.49 -12.17
CA VAL A 201 12.67 -7.89 -12.44
C VAL A 201 13.77 -8.86 -12.01
N ASP A 202 14.76 -9.08 -12.87
CA ASP A 202 16.02 -9.71 -12.49
C ASP A 202 16.92 -8.68 -11.77
N PRO A 203 17.20 -8.86 -10.47
CA PRO A 203 17.94 -7.85 -9.71
C PRO A 203 19.41 -7.70 -10.12
N ARG A 204 19.97 -8.67 -10.86
CA ARG A 204 21.36 -8.65 -11.32
C ARG A 204 21.52 -7.88 -12.63
N THR A 205 20.54 -7.97 -13.53
CA THR A 205 20.63 -7.45 -14.89
C THR A 205 19.73 -6.25 -15.14
N GLY A 206 18.69 -6.06 -14.31
CA GLY A 206 17.62 -5.08 -14.53
C GLY A 206 16.64 -5.49 -15.63
N GLN A 207 16.82 -6.66 -16.26
CA GLN A 207 15.84 -7.19 -17.20
C GLN A 207 14.51 -7.40 -16.52
N HIS A 208 13.44 -7.03 -17.18
CA HIS A 208 12.10 -7.08 -16.61
C HIS A 208 11.05 -7.45 -17.64
N ARG A 209 9.90 -7.91 -17.13
CA ARG A 209 8.69 -8.16 -17.91
C ARG A 209 7.47 -7.80 -17.08
N ILE A 210 6.34 -7.65 -17.75
CA ILE A 210 5.05 -7.55 -17.06
C ILE A 210 4.66 -8.97 -16.58
N PHE A 211 4.58 -9.13 -15.26
CA PHE A 211 4.14 -10.38 -14.64
C PHE A 211 2.61 -10.51 -14.66
N ALA A 212 1.91 -9.43 -14.33
CA ALA A 212 0.45 -9.36 -14.40
C ALA A 212 0.02 -7.92 -14.73
N SER A 213 -1.14 -7.77 -15.37
CA SER A 213 -1.65 -6.48 -15.84
C SER A 213 -3.14 -6.29 -15.57
N GLY A 214 -3.66 -5.10 -15.85
CA GLY A 214 -5.06 -4.78 -15.60
C GLY A 214 -5.41 -4.62 -14.11
N LEU A 215 -4.41 -4.39 -13.27
CA LEU A 215 -4.51 -4.09 -11.84
C LEU A 215 -4.40 -2.58 -11.66
N ARG A 216 -5.50 -1.86 -11.48
CA ARG A 216 -5.52 -0.39 -11.53
C ARG A 216 -4.45 0.25 -10.65
N ASN A 217 -4.45 -0.03 -9.37
CA ASN A 217 -3.44 0.44 -8.42
C ASN A 217 -3.11 -0.66 -7.41
N PRO A 218 -2.28 -1.65 -7.80
CA PRO A 218 -1.80 -2.67 -6.89
C PRO A 218 -0.82 -2.03 -5.90
N ASN A 219 -0.87 -2.44 -4.64
CA ASN A 219 0.00 -1.87 -3.61
C ASN A 219 0.67 -2.97 -2.78
N GLY A 220 0.11 -3.35 -1.63
CA GLY A 220 0.68 -4.39 -0.78
C GLY A 220 0.88 -5.71 -1.52
N LEU A 221 2.02 -6.36 -1.27
CA LEU A 221 2.39 -7.66 -1.83
C LEU A 221 2.73 -8.62 -0.68
N ALA A 222 2.28 -9.85 -0.77
CA ALA A 222 2.62 -10.90 0.19
C ALA A 222 2.64 -12.27 -0.48
N TRP A 223 3.53 -13.15 -0.02
CA TRP A 223 3.52 -14.57 -0.37
C TRP A 223 2.57 -15.32 0.55
N GLU A 224 1.67 -16.10 -0.02
CA GLU A 224 0.85 -17.05 0.73
C GLU A 224 1.64 -18.35 0.88
N PRO A 225 1.87 -18.84 2.11
CA PRO A 225 2.86 -19.91 2.34
C PRO A 225 2.41 -21.31 1.91
N VAL A 226 1.10 -21.58 1.85
CA VAL A 226 0.57 -22.93 1.53
C VAL A 226 0.72 -23.22 0.04
N THR A 227 0.33 -22.27 -0.80
CA THR A 227 0.36 -22.42 -2.27
C THR A 227 1.56 -21.76 -2.92
N SER A 228 2.32 -20.96 -2.16
CA SER A 228 3.39 -20.10 -2.66
C SER A 228 2.94 -19.06 -3.69
N ALA A 229 1.65 -18.73 -3.72
CA ALA A 229 1.12 -17.73 -4.60
C ALA A 229 1.47 -16.30 -4.11
N LEU A 230 1.74 -15.42 -5.06
CA LEU A 230 1.83 -13.99 -4.81
C LEU A 230 0.43 -13.40 -4.68
N TRP A 231 0.21 -12.57 -3.66
CA TRP A 231 -1.04 -11.87 -3.43
C TRP A 231 -0.83 -10.36 -3.40
N THR A 232 -1.86 -9.63 -3.80
CA THR A 232 -1.86 -8.15 -3.76
C THR A 232 -3.23 -7.62 -3.38
N VAL A 233 -3.25 -6.39 -2.85
CA VAL A 233 -4.44 -5.56 -2.72
C VAL A 233 -4.46 -4.50 -3.80
N VAL A 234 -5.64 -4.18 -4.32
CA VAL A 234 -5.81 -3.24 -5.42
C VAL A 234 -6.86 -2.19 -5.09
N ASN A 235 -6.49 -0.93 -5.28
CA ASN A 235 -7.43 0.17 -5.26
C ASN A 235 -8.06 0.32 -6.63
N GLU A 236 -9.37 0.17 -6.69
CA GLU A 236 -10.16 0.21 -7.92
C GLU A 236 -10.59 1.64 -8.29
N ARG A 237 -11.28 1.74 -9.40
CA ARG A 237 -11.67 3.01 -10.05
C ARG A 237 -12.76 3.74 -9.31
N ASP A 238 -12.77 5.03 -9.52
CA ASP A 238 -13.72 5.97 -8.95
C ASP A 238 -14.81 6.36 -9.96
N GLU A 239 -15.77 7.16 -9.49
CA GLU A 239 -16.81 7.81 -10.31
C GLU A 239 -17.87 6.87 -10.91
N LEU A 240 -18.02 5.65 -10.38
CA LEU A 240 -19.15 4.75 -10.69
C LEU A 240 -20.23 4.76 -9.60
N GLY A 241 -20.05 5.54 -8.56
CA GLY A 241 -20.95 5.71 -7.44
C GLY A 241 -20.34 5.35 -6.10
N SER A 242 -21.11 5.57 -5.05
CA SER A 242 -20.67 5.36 -3.66
C SER A 242 -20.33 3.89 -3.36
N ASP A 243 -21.01 2.96 -4.00
CA ASP A 243 -20.93 1.52 -3.72
C ASP A 243 -20.23 0.70 -4.82
N LEU A 244 -19.62 1.38 -5.81
CA LEU A 244 -18.84 0.78 -6.88
C LEU A 244 -17.55 1.55 -7.12
N VAL A 245 -16.41 0.88 -7.36
CA VAL A 245 -16.14 -0.56 -7.49
C VAL A 245 -15.54 -1.02 -6.17
N PRO A 246 -15.72 -2.29 -5.75
CA PRO A 246 -15.02 -2.77 -4.57
C PRO A 246 -13.51 -2.84 -4.84
N ASP A 247 -12.72 -2.35 -3.90
CA ASP A 247 -11.32 -2.70 -3.80
C ASP A 247 -11.20 -4.19 -3.48
N PHE A 248 -10.08 -4.81 -3.80
CA PHE A 248 -9.99 -6.27 -3.67
C PHE A 248 -8.63 -6.77 -3.23
N LEU A 249 -8.65 -8.00 -2.70
CA LEU A 249 -7.50 -8.86 -2.42
C LEU A 249 -7.52 -10.00 -3.43
N THR A 250 -6.40 -10.27 -4.09
CA THR A 250 -6.34 -11.33 -5.11
C THR A 250 -4.98 -12.01 -5.19
N SER A 251 -4.99 -13.30 -5.54
CA SER A 251 -3.80 -14.00 -6.01
C SER A 251 -3.41 -13.48 -7.40
N VAL A 252 -2.12 -13.39 -7.64
CA VAL A 252 -1.56 -12.84 -8.88
C VAL A 252 -1.01 -13.98 -9.73
N LYS A 253 -1.58 -14.16 -10.92
CA LYS A 253 -1.17 -15.20 -11.87
C LYS A 253 -0.19 -14.63 -12.90
N ASP A 254 0.86 -15.37 -13.20
CA ASP A 254 1.78 -15.05 -14.28
C ASP A 254 1.04 -14.95 -15.61
N GLY A 255 1.23 -13.82 -16.33
CA GLY A 255 0.50 -13.50 -17.55
C GLY A 255 -0.97 -13.12 -17.35
N GLY A 256 -1.44 -13.02 -16.09
CA GLY A 256 -2.82 -12.70 -15.77
C GLY A 256 -3.20 -11.27 -16.14
N PHE A 257 -4.45 -11.09 -16.60
CA PHE A 257 -5.07 -9.78 -16.85
C PHE A 257 -6.32 -9.63 -15.97
N TYR A 258 -6.40 -8.52 -15.21
CA TYR A 258 -7.44 -8.31 -14.19
C TYR A 258 -8.48 -7.24 -14.56
N GLY A 259 -8.51 -6.82 -15.82
CA GLY A 259 -9.61 -6.07 -16.44
C GLY A 259 -9.36 -4.59 -16.65
N TRP A 260 -8.64 -3.88 -15.78
CA TRP A 260 -8.45 -2.44 -15.93
C TRP A 260 -7.72 -2.09 -17.24
N PRO A 261 -8.12 -1.06 -18.00
CA PRO A 261 -9.24 -0.15 -17.72
C PRO A 261 -10.60 -0.62 -18.27
N TYR A 262 -10.67 -1.67 -19.08
CA TYR A 262 -11.82 -2.06 -19.90
C TYR A 262 -12.96 -2.69 -19.12
N SER A 263 -12.64 -3.39 -18.03
CA SER A 263 -13.62 -4.01 -17.15
C SER A 263 -13.17 -3.95 -15.67
N TYR A 264 -14.07 -4.24 -14.77
CA TYR A 264 -13.82 -4.35 -13.34
C TYR A 264 -14.44 -5.62 -12.78
N TYR A 265 -13.87 -6.13 -11.71
CA TYR A 265 -14.27 -7.34 -11.02
C TYR A 265 -14.62 -8.47 -11.99
N GLY A 266 -13.67 -8.82 -12.86
CA GLY A 266 -13.84 -9.73 -13.98
C GLY A 266 -14.38 -9.02 -15.23
N SER A 267 -15.52 -9.47 -15.75
CA SER A 267 -16.05 -9.07 -17.06
C SER A 267 -17.06 -7.91 -17.03
N HIS A 268 -17.19 -7.19 -15.91
CA HIS A 268 -18.09 -6.03 -15.84
C HIS A 268 -17.51 -4.86 -16.64
N VAL A 269 -18.04 -4.63 -17.84
CA VAL A 269 -17.50 -3.64 -18.79
C VAL A 269 -17.59 -2.21 -18.24
N ASP A 270 -16.48 -1.47 -18.29
CA ASP A 270 -16.49 -0.02 -18.07
C ASP A 270 -16.73 0.70 -19.41
N THR A 271 -17.94 1.19 -19.58
CA THR A 271 -18.38 1.81 -20.84
C THR A 271 -17.76 3.19 -21.10
N ARG A 272 -17.05 3.76 -20.13
CA ARG A 272 -16.35 5.05 -20.26
C ARG A 272 -15.06 4.94 -21.10
N VAL A 273 -14.47 3.76 -21.13
CA VAL A 273 -13.19 3.52 -21.84
C VAL A 273 -13.44 3.30 -23.32
N LYS A 274 -12.70 4.00 -24.17
CA LYS A 274 -12.79 3.90 -25.63
C LYS A 274 -11.39 3.87 -26.25
N PRO A 275 -11.16 3.02 -27.28
CA PRO A 275 -12.05 1.98 -27.79
C PRO A 275 -12.23 0.85 -26.81
N GLN A 276 -13.34 0.12 -26.89
CA GLN A 276 -13.55 -1.09 -26.11
C GLN A 276 -12.67 -2.24 -26.59
N ARG A 277 -12.30 -3.14 -25.68
CA ARG A 277 -11.47 -4.32 -25.95
C ARG A 277 -12.18 -5.60 -25.44
N PRO A 278 -13.22 -6.06 -26.15
CA PRO A 278 -13.97 -7.26 -25.72
C PRO A 278 -13.09 -8.51 -25.67
N ASP A 279 -12.04 -8.57 -26.46
CA ASP A 279 -11.03 -9.63 -26.43
C ASP A 279 -10.26 -9.69 -25.10
N LEU A 280 -9.95 -8.55 -24.50
CA LEU A 280 -9.33 -8.46 -23.17
C LEU A 280 -10.34 -8.69 -22.05
N VAL A 281 -11.55 -8.14 -22.19
CA VAL A 281 -12.61 -8.35 -21.20
C VAL A 281 -12.93 -9.84 -21.03
N ALA A 282 -12.93 -10.59 -22.14
CA ALA A 282 -13.16 -12.04 -22.11
C ALA A 282 -12.07 -12.83 -21.35
N LYS A 283 -10.87 -12.24 -21.21
CA LYS A 283 -9.73 -12.85 -20.50
C LYS A 283 -9.57 -12.33 -19.07
N ALA A 284 -10.38 -11.34 -18.67
CA ALA A 284 -10.23 -10.69 -17.38
C ALA A 284 -10.52 -11.67 -16.24
N ILE A 285 -9.55 -11.80 -15.34
CA ILE A 285 -9.64 -12.64 -14.15
C ILE A 285 -10.44 -11.88 -13.09
N ALA A 286 -11.46 -12.53 -12.53
CA ALA A 286 -12.16 -11.98 -11.37
C ALA A 286 -11.27 -12.09 -10.13
N PRO A 287 -11.19 -11.04 -9.29
CA PRO A 287 -10.46 -11.11 -8.03
C PRO A 287 -11.01 -12.17 -7.07
N ASP A 288 -10.13 -12.68 -6.21
CA ASP A 288 -10.50 -13.72 -5.25
C ASP A 288 -11.41 -13.21 -4.13
N TYR A 289 -11.27 -11.92 -3.71
CA TYR A 289 -11.97 -11.41 -2.54
C TYR A 289 -12.23 -9.90 -2.62
N ALA A 290 -13.50 -9.51 -2.47
CA ALA A 290 -13.92 -8.12 -2.40
C ALA A 290 -13.73 -7.56 -0.99
N LEU A 291 -13.05 -6.43 -0.87
CA LEU A 291 -12.84 -5.73 0.42
C LEU A 291 -13.93 -4.69 0.72
N GLY A 292 -14.77 -4.40 -0.26
CA GLY A 292 -15.76 -3.35 -0.20
C GLY A 292 -15.38 -2.10 -0.99
N PRO A 293 -16.35 -1.22 -1.27
CA PRO A 293 -16.12 -0.07 -2.13
C PRO A 293 -15.26 1.00 -1.45
N HIS A 294 -14.24 1.47 -2.17
CA HIS A 294 -13.41 2.63 -1.82
C HIS A 294 -12.70 2.55 -0.45
N VAL A 295 -12.37 1.35 0.04
CA VAL A 295 -11.67 1.20 1.32
C VAL A 295 -10.22 1.69 1.26
N ALA A 296 -9.67 1.87 0.06
CA ALA A 296 -8.29 2.25 -0.21
C ALA A 296 -7.30 1.29 0.47
N ALA A 297 -7.38 0.01 0.12
CA ALA A 297 -6.49 -1.02 0.63
C ALA A 297 -5.06 -0.81 0.13
N LEU A 298 -4.10 -0.64 1.05
CA LEU A 298 -2.70 -0.37 0.75
C LEU A 298 -1.77 -1.41 1.37
N GLY A 299 -1.78 -1.56 2.69
CA GLY A 299 -0.94 -2.49 3.42
C GLY A 299 -1.41 -3.93 3.27
N LEU A 300 -0.47 -4.87 3.16
CA LEU A 300 -0.72 -6.30 3.12
C LEU A 300 0.42 -7.04 3.82
N ALA A 301 0.08 -7.91 4.76
CA ALA A 301 1.03 -8.82 5.39
C ALA A 301 0.34 -10.14 5.70
N TYR A 302 0.98 -11.26 5.33
CA TYR A 302 0.54 -12.58 5.78
C TYR A 302 0.82 -12.74 7.28
N SER A 303 -0.03 -13.48 7.96
CA SER A 303 -0.01 -13.64 9.42
C SER A 303 1.14 -14.50 9.97
N GLU A 304 2.01 -15.03 9.10
CA GLU A 304 3.13 -15.88 9.52
C GLU A 304 4.03 -15.17 10.55
N GLY A 305 4.36 -15.88 11.61
CA GLY A 305 5.21 -15.37 12.69
C GLY A 305 4.50 -14.48 13.71
N ASN A 306 3.19 -14.24 13.58
CA ASN A 306 2.47 -13.48 14.60
C ASN A 306 2.20 -14.32 15.88
N THR A 307 2.08 -13.63 17.02
CA THR A 307 1.74 -14.19 18.33
C THR A 307 0.40 -13.68 18.85
N LEU A 308 -0.44 -13.19 17.94
CA LEU A 308 -1.80 -12.76 18.27
C LEU A 308 -2.71 -13.97 18.55
N PRO A 309 -3.92 -13.78 19.10
CA PRO A 309 -4.87 -14.87 19.31
C PRO A 309 -5.12 -15.71 18.05
N SER A 310 -5.52 -16.98 18.26
CA SER A 310 -5.67 -17.97 17.19
C SER A 310 -6.61 -17.55 16.04
N ALA A 311 -7.54 -16.64 16.29
CA ALA A 311 -8.40 -16.05 15.27
C ALA A 311 -7.60 -15.35 14.15
N PHE A 312 -6.35 -14.95 14.41
CA PHE A 312 -5.45 -14.27 13.49
C PHE A 312 -4.30 -15.18 12.99
N ALA A 313 -4.39 -16.50 13.18
CA ALA A 313 -3.29 -17.42 12.90
C ALA A 313 -3.00 -17.58 11.40
N ASN A 314 -4.03 -17.64 10.56
CA ASN A 314 -3.90 -17.89 9.12
C ASN A 314 -4.72 -16.89 8.32
N GLY A 315 -4.06 -16.01 7.64
CA GLY A 315 -4.72 -15.00 6.80
C GLY A 315 -3.85 -13.79 6.55
N MET A 316 -4.47 -12.72 6.13
CA MET A 316 -3.77 -11.49 5.74
C MET A 316 -4.30 -10.29 6.50
N PHE A 317 -3.38 -9.50 7.05
CA PHE A 317 -3.66 -8.17 7.58
C PHE A 317 -3.63 -7.15 6.45
N ILE A 318 -4.62 -6.26 6.42
CA ILE A 318 -4.79 -5.25 5.38
C ILE A 318 -4.98 -3.89 6.04
N GLY A 319 -4.11 -2.93 5.67
CA GLY A 319 -4.28 -1.53 6.02
C GLY A 319 -5.20 -0.84 5.02
N GLU A 320 -6.34 -0.36 5.48
CA GLU A 320 -7.34 0.36 4.69
C GLU A 320 -7.25 1.85 4.98
N HIS A 321 -6.73 2.61 4.03
CA HIS A 321 -6.46 4.06 4.16
C HIS A 321 -7.74 4.90 4.27
N GLY A 322 -8.84 4.39 3.72
CA GLY A 322 -10.16 4.98 3.83
C GLY A 322 -10.59 5.85 2.65
N SER A 323 -11.90 5.89 2.45
CA SER A 323 -12.55 6.53 1.31
C SER A 323 -12.49 8.06 1.39
N TRP A 324 -12.51 8.69 0.22
CA TRP A 324 -12.72 10.12 0.05
C TRP A 324 -14.00 10.45 -0.76
N ASN A 325 -14.63 9.42 -1.32
CA ASN A 325 -15.71 9.51 -2.30
C ASN A 325 -16.90 8.57 -2.01
N ARG A 326 -17.12 8.21 -0.73
CA ARG A 326 -18.20 7.31 -0.31
C ARG A 326 -18.99 7.83 0.89
N ARG A 327 -20.29 7.61 0.88
CA ARG A 327 -21.20 7.81 2.02
C ARG A 327 -22.01 6.53 2.29
N PRO A 328 -21.99 5.99 3.54
CA PRO A 328 -21.06 6.33 4.62
C PRO A 328 -19.61 6.03 4.24
N ARG A 329 -18.64 6.64 4.92
CA ARG A 329 -17.21 6.36 4.70
C ARG A 329 -16.91 4.89 4.90
N SER A 330 -15.91 4.37 4.17
CA SER A 330 -15.40 3.01 4.27
C SER A 330 -13.89 3.01 4.49
N GLY A 331 -13.34 1.90 4.99
CA GLY A 331 -11.95 1.81 5.37
C GLY A 331 -11.66 2.56 6.68
N TYR A 332 -10.54 3.27 6.76
CA TYR A 332 -10.01 3.91 7.98
C TYR A 332 -9.82 2.91 9.11
N LYS A 333 -9.28 1.75 8.78
CA LYS A 333 -9.11 0.65 9.72
C LYS A 333 -8.07 -0.35 9.25
N VAL A 334 -7.71 -1.26 10.11
CA VAL A 334 -6.96 -2.46 9.74
C VAL A 334 -7.89 -3.64 9.90
N VAL A 335 -7.96 -4.48 8.88
CA VAL A 335 -8.76 -5.71 8.87
C VAL A 335 -7.85 -6.93 8.71
N PHE A 336 -8.38 -8.08 9.12
CA PHE A 336 -7.79 -9.39 8.89
C PHE A 336 -8.75 -10.21 8.06
N VAL A 337 -8.27 -10.76 6.94
CA VAL A 337 -9.02 -11.70 6.10
C VAL A 337 -8.52 -13.10 6.43
N PRO A 338 -9.34 -13.99 7.03
CA PRO A 338 -8.92 -15.35 7.34
C PRO A 338 -8.74 -16.18 6.07
N PHE A 339 -7.74 -17.08 6.09
CA PHE A 339 -7.45 -18.01 5.00
C PHE A 339 -7.59 -19.47 5.45
N LYS A 340 -7.98 -20.33 4.52
CA LYS A 340 -7.99 -21.77 4.66
C LYS A 340 -7.57 -22.41 3.34
N GLY A 341 -6.58 -23.31 3.40
CA GLY A 341 -6.08 -23.96 2.19
C GLY A 341 -5.52 -22.98 1.13
N GLY A 342 -4.90 -21.88 1.57
CA GLY A 342 -4.30 -20.88 0.69
C GLY A 342 -5.28 -19.90 0.05
N LYS A 343 -6.53 -19.84 0.53
CA LYS A 343 -7.58 -18.95 0.00
C LYS A 343 -8.35 -18.25 1.11
N PRO A 344 -8.90 -17.04 0.86
CA PRO A 344 -9.82 -16.39 1.79
C PRO A 344 -10.98 -17.31 2.18
N SER A 345 -11.37 -17.29 3.47
CA SER A 345 -12.35 -18.26 4.02
C SER A 345 -13.31 -17.63 5.05
N GLY A 346 -13.74 -16.44 4.84
CA GLY A 346 -14.71 -15.79 5.74
C GLY A 346 -14.79 -14.30 5.54
N GLU A 347 -15.58 -13.65 6.38
CA GLU A 347 -15.70 -12.20 6.40
C GLU A 347 -14.44 -11.56 7.01
N PRO A 348 -14.10 -10.31 6.61
CA PRO A 348 -12.98 -9.61 7.23
C PRO A 348 -13.28 -9.30 8.70
N VAL A 349 -12.26 -9.46 9.53
CA VAL A 349 -12.32 -9.17 10.97
C VAL A 349 -11.62 -7.85 11.25
N ASP A 350 -12.27 -6.94 11.95
CA ASP A 350 -11.66 -5.67 12.37
C ASP A 350 -10.53 -5.94 13.38
N VAL A 351 -9.36 -5.35 13.12
CA VAL A 351 -8.16 -5.43 14.00
C VAL A 351 -7.97 -4.11 14.76
N LEU A 352 -7.97 -3.00 14.03
CA LEU A 352 -7.93 -1.63 14.57
C LEU A 352 -9.00 -0.78 13.91
N THR A 353 -9.74 -0.03 14.72
CA THR A 353 -10.77 0.93 14.31
C THR A 353 -10.61 2.26 15.04
N GLY A 354 -11.55 3.17 14.89
CA GLY A 354 -11.54 4.45 15.61
C GLY A 354 -10.63 5.53 15.02
N PHE A 355 -10.25 5.39 13.76
CA PHE A 355 -9.40 6.37 13.06
C PHE A 355 -10.14 7.64 12.61
N VAL A 356 -11.46 7.65 12.69
CA VAL A 356 -12.29 8.81 12.35
C VAL A 356 -13.04 9.27 13.59
N SER A 357 -12.93 10.58 13.89
CA SER A 357 -13.61 11.19 15.02
C SER A 357 -15.13 11.31 14.80
N ALA A 358 -15.89 11.55 15.87
CA ALA A 358 -17.34 11.72 15.80
C ALA A 358 -17.77 12.90 14.91
N ASP A 359 -16.92 13.94 14.81
CA ASP A 359 -17.13 15.08 13.92
C ASP A 359 -16.62 14.85 12.47
N GLY A 360 -16.27 13.61 12.14
CA GLY A 360 -15.93 13.18 10.79
C GLY A 360 -14.52 13.55 10.33
N LYS A 361 -13.59 13.84 11.23
CA LYS A 361 -12.18 14.12 10.91
C LYS A 361 -11.32 12.89 11.11
N ALA A 362 -10.29 12.72 10.30
CA ALA A 362 -9.36 11.61 10.43
C ALA A 362 -8.33 11.91 11.53
N TYR A 363 -8.31 11.11 12.59
CA TYR A 363 -7.22 11.07 13.55
C TYR A 363 -5.97 10.45 12.91
N GLY A 364 -6.17 9.44 12.09
CA GLY A 364 -5.14 8.69 11.38
C GLY A 364 -5.70 7.98 10.15
N ARG A 365 -4.79 7.44 9.34
CA ARG A 365 -5.10 6.62 8.17
C ARG A 365 -4.09 5.49 8.05
N PRO A 366 -4.49 4.22 8.22
CA PRO A 366 -3.60 3.07 8.10
C PRO A 366 -3.03 2.93 6.69
N VAL A 367 -1.75 2.58 6.59
CA VAL A 367 -1.07 2.28 5.32
C VAL A 367 -0.38 0.93 5.41
N GLY A 368 0.95 0.90 5.52
CA GLY A 368 1.74 -0.32 5.61
C GLY A 368 1.50 -1.09 6.91
N VAL A 369 1.54 -2.40 6.81
CA VAL A 369 1.46 -3.33 7.94
C VAL A 369 2.60 -4.34 7.87
N ALA A 370 3.11 -4.76 9.03
CA ALA A 370 4.19 -5.75 9.11
C ALA A 370 4.13 -6.48 10.46
N ILE A 371 4.64 -7.70 10.52
CA ILE A 371 4.78 -8.44 11.79
C ILE A 371 6.18 -8.18 12.35
N ASP A 372 6.27 -7.70 13.59
CA ASP A 372 7.54 -7.44 14.25
C ASP A 372 8.23 -8.74 14.73
N LYS A 373 9.47 -8.63 15.20
CA LYS A 373 10.26 -9.78 15.69
C LYS A 373 9.64 -10.54 16.88
N ARG A 374 8.67 -9.96 17.55
CA ARG A 374 7.94 -10.55 18.69
C ARG A 374 6.55 -11.05 18.30
N GLY A 375 6.21 -10.98 17.02
CA GLY A 375 4.92 -11.44 16.50
C GLY A 375 3.77 -10.45 16.69
N ALA A 376 4.03 -9.20 17.04
CA ALA A 376 3.01 -8.15 17.03
C ALA A 376 2.86 -7.51 15.65
N LEU A 377 1.69 -6.98 15.37
CA LEU A 377 1.42 -6.25 14.14
C LEU A 377 1.83 -4.78 14.30
N LEU A 378 2.65 -4.29 13.39
CA LEU A 378 2.97 -2.87 13.23
C LEU A 378 2.10 -2.26 12.13
N VAL A 379 1.65 -1.03 12.35
CA VAL A 379 0.79 -0.29 11.41
C VAL A 379 1.32 1.12 11.23
N ALA A 380 1.68 1.49 10.01
CA ALA A 380 2.03 2.86 9.67
C ALA A 380 0.77 3.71 9.52
N ASP A 381 0.77 4.89 10.11
CA ASP A 381 -0.32 5.86 10.09
C ASP A 381 0.21 7.21 9.59
N ASP A 382 -0.08 7.55 8.35
CA ASP A 382 0.52 8.69 7.66
C ASP A 382 -0.10 10.05 8.06
N VAL A 383 -1.33 10.05 8.55
CA VAL A 383 -1.98 11.26 9.10
C VAL A 383 -1.64 11.43 10.58
N GLY A 384 -1.59 10.33 11.32
CA GLY A 384 -1.22 10.37 12.74
C GLY A 384 0.28 10.56 12.99
N ASN A 385 1.13 10.38 11.97
CA ASN A 385 2.59 10.45 12.10
C ASN A 385 3.16 9.48 13.15
N VAL A 386 2.60 8.28 13.19
CA VAL A 386 2.86 7.27 14.21
C VAL A 386 2.94 5.87 13.59
N ILE A 387 3.73 5.01 14.21
CA ILE A 387 3.65 3.56 14.01
C ILE A 387 2.92 2.98 15.23
N TRP A 388 1.79 2.33 14.99
CA TRP A 388 1.04 1.61 16.00
C TRP A 388 1.55 0.18 16.12
N ARG A 389 1.55 -0.36 17.35
CA ARG A 389 1.88 -1.75 17.63
C ARG A 389 0.70 -2.45 18.27
N VAL A 390 0.27 -3.56 17.68
CA VAL A 390 -0.86 -4.38 18.15
C VAL A 390 -0.34 -5.72 18.59
N ALA A 391 -0.59 -6.07 19.84
CA ALA A 391 -0.20 -7.33 20.46
C ALA A 391 -1.42 -8.00 21.11
N ALA A 392 -1.28 -9.26 21.53
CA ALA A 392 -2.29 -9.89 22.38
C ALA A 392 -2.42 -9.12 23.70
N ALA A 393 -3.66 -8.90 24.15
CA ALA A 393 -3.91 -8.36 25.47
C ALA A 393 -3.40 -9.33 26.56
N ARG A 394 -2.81 -8.79 27.60
CA ARG A 394 -2.32 -9.59 28.77
C ARG A 394 -3.45 -9.93 29.71
#